data_94adcfbb2d06506bddac0742d2ddddda
#
_entry.id   94adcfbb2d06506bddac0742d2ddddda
#
_cell.length_a   1.000
_cell.length_b   1.000
_cell.length_c   1.000
_cell.angle_alpha   90.00
_cell.angle_beta   90.00
_cell.angle_gamma   90.00
#
_symmetry.space_group_name_H-M   'P 1'
#
loop_
_entity.id
_entity.type
_entity.pdbx_description
1 polymer ?
#
loop_
_entity_poly.entity_id
_entity_poly.type
_entity_poly.pdbx_seq_one_letter_code
_entity_poly.pdbx_strand_id
1 'polypeptide(L)'
;MKKILGLVTVVALSISVSAQPAQDKKNIDKLCGCFEVSFKYAETFSPDPDYKFHPVDEIGGTAELALPIELTDKKIVIQHLLIVKPKVIVKHWREEWTYENPVIWKYKGDRTWVKETLPAEAVKGKWTQTVWEVADEPRYQGFSQFVDLDGKIVWQSTTDAPLPRREYSVRSDYNVLQRTNRMNLTDSGYLHEQDNQKIVRANGTDKLLAEEKGWNTYKRIDEKECAAAK
;
A
#
# COMPACT_ATOMS: atom_id res chain seq x y z
N MET A 1 -45.99 -12.99 48.15
CA MET A 1 -44.90 -12.24 47.46
C MET A 1 -44.25 -13.20 46.48
N LYS A 2 -44.58 -13.12 45.19
CA LYS A 2 -43.99 -13.97 44.12
C LYS A 2 -42.78 -13.25 43.54
N LYS A 3 -41.59 -13.84 43.68
CA LYS A 3 -40.36 -13.35 43.03
C LYS A 3 -40.33 -13.83 41.59
N ILE A 4 -40.37 -12.90 40.63
CA ILE A 4 -40.17 -13.19 39.22
C ILE A 4 -38.66 -13.12 38.98
N LEU A 5 -38.07 -14.26 38.62
CA LEU A 5 -36.68 -14.38 38.24
C LEU A 5 -36.59 -14.13 36.73
N GLY A 6 -36.11 -12.94 36.33
CA GLY A 6 -35.92 -12.62 34.92
C GLY A 6 -34.66 -13.30 34.38
N LEU A 7 -34.83 -14.17 33.38
CA LEU A 7 -33.75 -14.82 32.65
C LEU A 7 -33.22 -13.84 31.59
N VAL A 8 -32.03 -13.30 31.81
CA VAL A 8 -31.34 -12.48 30.81
C VAL A 8 -30.60 -13.43 29.86
N THR A 9 -31.13 -13.59 28.66
CA THR A 9 -30.46 -14.36 27.60
C THR A 9 -29.41 -13.45 26.93
N VAL A 10 -28.15 -13.69 27.24
CA VAL A 10 -27.02 -13.05 26.52
C VAL A 10 -26.82 -13.77 25.17
N VAL A 11 -27.25 -13.15 24.08
CA VAL A 11 -26.95 -13.63 22.72
C VAL A 11 -25.50 -13.26 22.43
N ALA A 12 -24.60 -14.23 22.54
CA ALA A 12 -23.22 -14.07 22.05
C ALA A 12 -23.23 -14.10 20.51
N LEU A 13 -23.03 -12.96 19.87
CA LEU A 13 -22.72 -12.91 18.43
C LEU A 13 -21.35 -13.54 18.24
N SER A 14 -21.29 -14.79 17.85
CA SER A 14 -20.09 -15.43 17.31
C SER A 14 -19.86 -14.91 15.90
N ILE A 15 -19.04 -13.87 15.74
CA ILE A 15 -18.52 -13.44 14.44
C ILE A 15 -17.61 -14.55 13.95
N SER A 16 -18.01 -15.22 12.88
CA SER A 16 -17.25 -16.33 12.28
C SER A 16 -15.92 -15.81 11.77
N VAL A 17 -14.83 -16.17 12.41
CA VAL A 17 -13.42 -15.84 12.04
C VAL A 17 -13.06 -16.26 10.59
N SER A 18 -13.86 -17.13 9.97
CA SER A 18 -13.63 -17.60 8.61
C SER A 18 -14.12 -16.66 7.48
N ALA A 19 -14.94 -15.66 7.78
CA ALA A 19 -15.49 -14.75 6.77
C ALA A 19 -14.53 -13.61 6.38
N GLN A 20 -13.65 -13.18 7.29
CA GLN A 20 -12.76 -12.06 7.09
C GLN A 20 -11.73 -12.28 5.95
N PRO A 21 -10.97 -13.40 5.87
CA PRO A 21 -9.99 -13.60 4.79
C PRO A 21 -10.63 -13.62 3.40
N ALA A 22 -11.84 -14.19 3.27
CA ALA A 22 -12.55 -14.21 2.00
C ALA A 22 -13.04 -12.83 1.58
N GLN A 23 -13.43 -11.98 2.52
CA GLN A 23 -13.80 -10.58 2.25
C GLN A 23 -12.58 -9.74 1.90
N ASP A 24 -11.47 -9.91 2.61
CA ASP A 24 -10.23 -9.20 2.33
C ASP A 24 -9.68 -9.56 0.94
N LYS A 25 -9.77 -10.83 0.54
CA LYS A 25 -9.43 -11.26 -0.82
C LYS A 25 -10.24 -10.51 -1.87
N LYS A 26 -11.56 -10.34 -1.67
CA LYS A 26 -12.42 -9.53 -2.54
C LYS A 26 -12.01 -8.05 -2.55
N ASN A 27 -11.53 -7.54 -1.42
CA ASN A 27 -11.04 -6.16 -1.33
C ASN A 27 -9.75 -6.01 -2.13
N ILE A 28 -8.81 -6.96 -2.05
CA ILE A 28 -7.59 -6.95 -2.86
C ILE A 28 -7.91 -7.11 -4.36
N ASP A 29 -8.89 -7.94 -4.71
CA ASP A 29 -9.33 -8.13 -6.10
C ASP A 29 -9.85 -6.82 -6.74
N LYS A 30 -10.42 -5.91 -5.94
CA LYS A 30 -10.81 -4.57 -6.41
C LYS A 30 -9.63 -3.70 -6.86
N LEU A 31 -8.39 -4.03 -6.46
CA LEU A 31 -7.18 -3.37 -6.93
C LEU A 31 -6.78 -3.81 -8.34
N CYS A 32 -7.39 -4.90 -8.86
CA CYS A 32 -7.15 -5.43 -10.20
C CYS A 32 -8.07 -4.77 -11.23
N GLY A 33 -7.59 -4.67 -12.48
CA GLY A 33 -8.37 -4.19 -13.63
C GLY A 33 -7.68 -3.07 -14.40
N CYS A 34 -8.44 -2.41 -15.25
CA CYS A 34 -7.98 -1.30 -16.08
C CYS A 34 -8.33 0.04 -15.42
N PHE A 35 -7.31 0.89 -15.23
CA PHE A 35 -7.45 2.18 -14.54
C PHE A 35 -6.83 3.33 -15.34
N GLU A 36 -7.46 4.49 -15.28
CA GLU A 36 -6.78 5.76 -15.50
C GLU A 36 -6.09 6.13 -14.19
N VAL A 37 -4.77 6.39 -14.27
CA VAL A 37 -3.96 6.68 -13.08
C VAL A 37 -3.45 8.11 -13.08
N SER A 38 -3.40 8.69 -11.89
CA SER A 38 -2.71 9.96 -11.64
C SER A 38 -1.91 9.89 -10.35
N PHE A 39 -0.74 10.49 -10.35
CA PHE A 39 0.18 10.53 -9.23
C PHE A 39 0.49 11.96 -8.87
N LYS A 40 0.26 12.34 -7.61
CA LYS A 40 0.53 13.68 -7.10
C LYS A 40 1.32 13.58 -5.80
N TYR A 41 2.41 14.34 -5.71
CA TYR A 41 3.24 14.41 -4.51
C TYR A 41 3.59 15.85 -4.20
N ALA A 42 3.51 16.20 -2.92
CA ALA A 42 3.86 17.52 -2.41
C ALA A 42 4.51 17.41 -1.04
N GLU A 43 5.65 18.07 -0.85
CA GLU A 43 6.19 18.29 0.49
C GLU A 43 5.30 19.28 1.24
N THR A 44 4.99 19.00 2.50
CA THR A 44 3.97 19.74 3.26
C THR A 44 4.49 20.36 4.55
N PHE A 45 5.59 19.84 5.09
CA PHE A 45 6.18 20.32 6.33
C PHE A 45 7.69 20.02 6.36
N SER A 46 8.45 20.89 7.02
CA SER A 46 9.82 20.61 7.47
C SER A 46 10.02 21.26 8.85
N PRO A 47 10.75 20.60 9.77
CA PRO A 47 11.13 21.21 11.04
C PRO A 47 12.20 22.31 10.89
N ASP A 48 12.88 22.39 9.75
CA ASP A 48 13.84 23.43 9.42
C ASP A 48 13.10 24.60 8.74
N PRO A 49 13.05 25.80 9.36
CA PRO A 49 12.35 26.94 8.78
C PRO A 49 12.98 27.47 7.48
N ASP A 50 14.25 27.14 7.24
CA ASP A 50 14.97 27.54 6.03
C ASP A 50 14.91 26.52 4.90
N TYR A 51 14.25 25.36 5.15
CA TYR A 51 14.07 24.31 4.15
C TYR A 51 13.30 24.82 2.92
N LYS A 52 13.81 24.52 1.74
CA LYS A 52 13.14 24.85 0.47
C LYS A 52 12.41 23.65 -0.07
N PHE A 53 11.09 23.69 -0.05
CA PHE A 53 10.24 22.63 -0.60
C PHE A 53 10.52 22.39 -2.08
N HIS A 54 10.57 21.14 -2.46
CA HIS A 54 10.67 20.74 -3.85
C HIS A 54 9.35 21.02 -4.58
N PRO A 55 9.39 21.24 -5.90
CA PRO A 55 8.18 21.40 -6.71
C PRO A 55 7.23 20.21 -6.56
N VAL A 56 5.94 20.49 -6.68
CA VAL A 56 4.92 19.43 -6.70
C VAL A 56 5.10 18.56 -7.94
N ASP A 57 5.17 17.24 -7.73
CA ASP A 57 5.14 16.27 -8.81
C ASP A 57 3.70 15.91 -9.16
N GLU A 58 3.31 16.09 -10.41
CA GLU A 58 2.01 15.67 -10.91
C GLU A 58 2.16 14.97 -12.27
N ILE A 59 1.74 13.70 -12.32
CA ILE A 59 1.70 12.88 -13.53
C ILE A 59 0.33 12.25 -13.61
N GLY A 60 -0.37 12.37 -14.73
CA GLY A 60 -1.73 11.83 -14.85
C GLY A 60 -2.17 11.52 -16.27
N GLY A 61 -3.37 10.94 -16.38
CA GLY A 61 -4.02 10.64 -17.63
C GLY A 61 -3.45 9.44 -18.40
N THR A 62 -2.76 8.52 -17.71
CA THR A 62 -2.19 7.31 -18.32
C THR A 62 -3.01 6.09 -17.91
N ALA A 63 -3.29 5.20 -18.88
CA ALA A 63 -3.92 3.93 -18.58
C ALA A 63 -2.92 2.94 -17.97
N GLU A 64 -3.36 2.20 -16.95
CA GLU A 64 -2.60 1.15 -16.29
C GLU A 64 -3.45 -0.09 -16.11
N LEU A 65 -2.92 -1.25 -16.53
CA LEU A 65 -3.50 -2.55 -16.25
C LEU A 65 -2.88 -3.12 -14.97
N ALA A 66 -3.69 -3.30 -13.93
CA ALA A 66 -3.34 -4.08 -12.75
C ALA A 66 -3.77 -5.54 -12.99
N LEU A 67 -2.82 -6.37 -13.46
CA LEU A 67 -3.06 -7.75 -13.89
C LEU A 67 -2.80 -8.71 -12.74
N PRO A 68 -3.82 -9.47 -12.27
CA PRO A 68 -3.57 -10.56 -11.33
C PRO A 68 -2.86 -11.71 -12.03
N ILE A 69 -1.63 -12.03 -11.60
CA ILE A 69 -0.81 -13.11 -12.17
C ILE A 69 -0.73 -14.34 -11.26
N GLU A 70 -1.14 -14.22 -10.00
CA GLU A 70 -1.33 -15.32 -9.07
C GLU A 70 -2.53 -15.02 -8.17
N LEU A 71 -3.43 -15.98 -8.02
CA LEU A 71 -4.64 -15.85 -7.20
C LEU A 71 -4.88 -17.15 -6.43
N THR A 72 -4.47 -17.14 -5.15
CA THR A 72 -4.75 -18.25 -4.22
C THR A 72 -5.49 -17.71 -2.99
N ASP A 73 -5.86 -18.57 -2.05
CA ASP A 73 -6.55 -18.14 -0.83
C ASP A 73 -5.64 -17.36 0.14
N LYS A 74 -4.31 -17.52 0.01
CA LYS A 74 -3.33 -16.91 0.92
C LYS A 74 -2.29 -16.04 0.20
N LYS A 75 -2.34 -15.98 -1.14
CA LYS A 75 -1.39 -15.19 -1.92
C LYS A 75 -2.06 -14.64 -3.17
N ILE A 76 -1.90 -13.35 -3.40
CA ILE A 76 -2.34 -12.64 -4.60
C ILE A 76 -1.15 -11.82 -5.10
N VAL A 77 -0.84 -11.94 -6.38
CA VAL A 77 0.22 -11.16 -7.03
C VAL A 77 -0.38 -10.35 -8.16
N ILE A 78 -0.15 -9.06 -8.15
CA ILE A 78 -0.67 -8.11 -9.14
C ILE A 78 0.50 -7.43 -9.83
N GLN A 79 0.59 -7.58 -11.14
CA GLN A 79 1.56 -6.87 -11.97
C GLN A 79 0.91 -5.63 -12.58
N HIS A 80 1.50 -4.47 -12.35
CA HIS A 80 1.08 -3.22 -12.95
C HIS A 80 1.81 -2.98 -14.27
N LEU A 81 1.05 -2.73 -15.33
CA LEU A 81 1.52 -2.49 -16.68
C LEU A 81 1.02 -1.13 -17.15
N LEU A 82 1.93 -0.18 -17.31
CA LEU A 82 1.61 1.19 -17.73
C LEU A 82 1.56 1.27 -19.26
N ILE A 83 0.49 1.83 -19.81
CA ILE A 83 0.27 1.98 -21.25
C ILE A 83 0.63 3.42 -21.64
N VAL A 84 1.89 3.64 -21.97
CA VAL A 84 2.40 4.99 -22.28
C VAL A 84 1.91 5.48 -23.66
N LYS A 85 1.78 4.53 -24.61
CA LYS A 85 1.24 4.74 -25.98
C LYS A 85 0.59 3.43 -26.42
N PRO A 86 -0.25 3.42 -27.47
CA PRO A 86 -0.98 2.22 -27.93
C PRO A 86 -0.15 0.95 -28.16
N LYS A 87 1.17 1.08 -28.30
CA LYS A 87 2.09 -0.08 -28.52
C LYS A 87 3.31 -0.04 -27.57
N VAL A 88 3.30 0.82 -26.54
CA VAL A 88 4.40 0.95 -25.59
C VAL A 88 3.86 0.63 -24.21
N ILE A 89 4.05 -0.63 -23.82
CA ILE A 89 3.68 -1.15 -22.50
C ILE A 89 4.95 -1.18 -21.65
N VAL A 90 4.88 -0.61 -20.47
CA VAL A 90 6.00 -0.58 -19.52
C VAL A 90 5.62 -1.39 -18.28
N LYS A 91 6.45 -2.39 -17.94
CA LYS A 91 6.38 -3.01 -16.62
C LYS A 91 6.60 -1.91 -15.59
N HIS A 92 5.60 -1.65 -14.75
CA HIS A 92 5.66 -0.54 -13.80
C HIS A 92 6.15 -1.03 -12.44
N TRP A 93 5.28 -1.59 -11.63
CA TRP A 93 5.60 -2.14 -10.33
C TRP A 93 4.78 -3.41 -10.11
N ARG A 94 5.14 -4.18 -9.10
CA ARG A 94 4.40 -5.38 -8.74
C ARG A 94 4.11 -5.35 -7.26
N GLU A 95 2.90 -5.78 -6.88
CA GLU A 95 2.54 -6.00 -5.50
C GLU A 95 2.19 -7.47 -5.26
N GLU A 96 2.60 -7.95 -4.11
CA GLU A 96 2.31 -9.28 -3.62
C GLU A 96 1.61 -9.15 -2.27
N TRP A 97 0.44 -9.74 -2.17
CA TRP A 97 -0.36 -9.80 -0.96
C TRP A 97 -0.30 -11.21 -0.39
N THR A 98 0.14 -11.36 0.87
CA THR A 98 0.23 -12.65 1.55
C THR A 98 -0.50 -12.62 2.89
N TYR A 99 -1.34 -13.63 3.12
CA TYR A 99 -2.15 -13.74 4.34
C TYR A 99 -1.36 -14.38 5.48
N GLU A 100 -1.35 -13.73 6.66
CA GLU A 100 -0.67 -14.20 7.87
C GLU A 100 0.81 -14.54 7.65
N ASN A 101 1.50 -13.72 6.85
CA ASN A 101 2.92 -13.94 6.57
C ASN A 101 3.78 -13.52 7.76
N PRO A 102 4.49 -14.46 8.43
CA PRO A 102 5.33 -14.12 9.57
C PRO A 102 6.67 -13.49 9.18
N VAL A 103 7.04 -13.53 7.91
CA VAL A 103 8.36 -13.05 7.46
C VAL A 103 8.22 -11.65 6.88
N ILE A 104 8.92 -10.69 7.51
CA ILE A 104 8.94 -9.30 7.09
C ILE A 104 10.38 -8.89 6.76
N TRP A 105 10.54 -8.19 5.64
CA TRP A 105 11.80 -7.57 5.24
C TRP A 105 11.74 -6.09 5.57
N LYS A 106 12.50 -5.66 6.57
CA LYS A 106 12.59 -4.27 7.01
C LYS A 106 13.75 -3.57 6.34
N TYR A 107 13.47 -2.45 5.69
CA TYR A 107 14.51 -1.58 5.16
C TYR A 107 15.25 -0.87 6.30
N LYS A 108 16.58 -0.83 6.23
CA LYS A 108 17.44 -0.21 7.25
C LYS A 108 18.16 1.04 6.79
N GLY A 109 18.15 1.33 5.49
CA GLY A 109 18.99 2.31 4.85
C GLY A 109 20.04 1.64 3.96
N ASP A 110 20.71 2.43 3.12
CA ASP A 110 21.86 2.04 2.30
C ASP A 110 21.65 0.73 1.52
N ARG A 111 20.48 0.56 0.91
CA ARG A 111 20.05 -0.63 0.14
C ARG A 111 20.11 -1.93 0.95
N THR A 112 19.92 -1.84 2.25
CA THR A 112 19.98 -3.00 3.16
C THR A 112 18.60 -3.33 3.70
N TRP A 113 18.18 -4.59 3.58
CA TRP A 113 16.98 -5.16 4.18
C TRP A 113 17.36 -6.23 5.21
N VAL A 114 16.66 -6.23 6.32
CA VAL A 114 16.83 -7.25 7.37
C VAL A 114 15.58 -8.09 7.46
N LYS A 115 15.76 -9.40 7.35
CA LYS A 115 14.70 -10.37 7.58
C LYS A 115 14.35 -10.43 9.06
N GLU A 116 13.07 -10.27 9.36
CA GLU A 116 12.51 -10.46 10.70
C GLU A 116 11.41 -11.51 10.65
N THR A 117 11.37 -12.38 11.65
CA THR A 117 10.27 -13.34 11.82
C THR A 117 9.41 -12.86 12.98
N LEU A 118 8.17 -12.52 12.68
CA LEU A 118 7.19 -12.06 13.64
C LEU A 118 6.49 -13.24 14.33
N PRO A 119 6.04 -13.10 15.58
CA PRO A 119 5.14 -14.05 16.20
C PRO A 119 3.87 -14.25 15.39
N ALA A 120 3.32 -15.47 15.34
CA ALA A 120 2.10 -15.78 14.58
C ALA A 120 0.92 -14.86 14.98
N GLU A 121 0.78 -14.55 16.26
CA GLU A 121 -0.28 -13.66 16.76
C GLU A 121 -0.15 -12.21 16.24
N ALA A 122 1.06 -11.75 15.92
CA ALA A 122 1.26 -10.39 15.39
C ALA A 122 0.73 -10.23 13.96
N VAL A 123 0.68 -11.31 13.19
CA VAL A 123 0.23 -11.32 11.79
C VAL A 123 -1.14 -11.97 11.58
N LYS A 124 -1.73 -12.51 12.64
CA LYS A 124 -3.03 -13.18 12.61
C LYS A 124 -4.13 -12.28 12.05
N GLY A 125 -4.85 -12.77 11.06
CA GLY A 125 -5.91 -12.03 10.37
C GLY A 125 -5.41 -10.87 9.53
N LYS A 126 -4.11 -10.78 9.21
CA LYS A 126 -3.52 -9.67 8.46
C LYS A 126 -3.02 -10.08 7.10
N TRP A 127 -3.11 -9.15 6.16
CA TRP A 127 -2.48 -9.23 4.87
C TRP A 127 -1.21 -8.39 4.84
N THR A 128 -0.14 -8.97 4.34
CA THR A 128 1.13 -8.30 4.07
C THR A 128 1.17 -7.89 2.61
N GLN A 129 1.34 -6.59 2.35
CA GLN A 129 1.68 -6.08 1.03
C GLN A 129 3.19 -6.01 0.90
N THR A 130 3.75 -6.66 -0.12
CA THR A 130 5.14 -6.49 -0.55
C THR A 130 5.14 -5.79 -1.90
N VAL A 131 5.84 -4.68 -2.01
CA VAL A 131 5.98 -3.95 -3.26
C VAL A 131 7.37 -4.16 -3.82
N TRP A 132 7.42 -4.43 -5.13
CA TRP A 132 8.61 -4.72 -5.90
C TRP A 132 8.82 -3.64 -6.97
N GLU A 133 10.07 -3.25 -7.15
CA GLU A 133 10.47 -2.32 -8.21
C GLU A 133 10.37 -2.98 -9.59
N VAL A 134 10.56 -2.17 -10.63
CA VAL A 134 10.55 -2.61 -12.04
C VAL A 134 11.57 -3.74 -12.31
N ALA A 135 12.71 -3.72 -11.62
CA ALA A 135 13.77 -4.73 -11.72
C ALA A 135 13.57 -5.91 -10.76
N ASP A 136 12.39 -6.04 -10.15
CA ASP A 136 12.07 -7.06 -9.15
C ASP A 136 12.91 -6.98 -7.86
N GLU A 137 13.44 -5.81 -7.55
CA GLU A 137 14.07 -5.52 -6.27
C GLU A 137 12.99 -5.20 -5.21
N PRO A 138 13.17 -5.62 -3.94
CA PRO A 138 12.23 -5.28 -2.88
C PRO A 138 12.23 -3.77 -2.62
N ARG A 139 11.07 -3.17 -2.58
CA ARG A 139 10.93 -1.75 -2.28
C ARG A 139 10.52 -1.52 -0.84
N TYR A 140 9.40 -2.08 -0.43
CA TYR A 140 8.95 -2.04 0.95
C TYR A 140 7.95 -3.15 1.21
N GLN A 141 7.72 -3.42 2.49
CA GLN A 141 6.77 -4.41 2.94
C GLN A 141 6.07 -3.91 4.21
N GLY A 142 4.75 -4.01 4.22
CA GLY A 142 3.93 -3.65 5.37
C GLY A 142 2.78 -4.62 5.56
N PHE A 143 2.24 -4.74 6.76
CA PHE A 143 1.14 -5.65 7.06
C PHE A 143 0.07 -5.00 7.92
N SER A 144 -1.19 -5.32 7.62
CA SER A 144 -2.36 -4.80 8.34
C SER A 144 -3.61 -5.63 8.03
N GLN A 145 -4.72 -5.26 8.64
CA GLN A 145 -6.06 -5.73 8.29
C GLN A 145 -6.77 -4.70 7.44
N PHE A 146 -7.70 -5.15 6.59
CA PHE A 146 -8.71 -4.26 6.04
C PHE A 146 -9.72 -3.90 7.12
N VAL A 147 -10.07 -2.64 7.19
CA VAL A 147 -11.09 -2.13 8.12
C VAL A 147 -12.19 -1.43 7.35
N ASP A 148 -13.43 -1.60 7.81
CA ASP A 148 -14.58 -0.85 7.33
C ASP A 148 -14.80 0.35 8.27
N LEU A 149 -14.72 1.55 7.72
CA LEU A 149 -14.95 2.82 8.40
C LEU A 149 -16.20 3.46 7.78
N ASP A 150 -17.38 3.11 8.27
CA ASP A 150 -18.67 3.59 7.79
C ASP A 150 -18.87 3.38 6.27
N GLY A 151 -18.60 2.16 5.79
CA GLY A 151 -18.70 1.76 4.40
C GLY A 151 -17.46 2.09 3.55
N LYS A 152 -16.43 2.71 4.12
CA LYS A 152 -15.14 2.95 3.47
C LYS A 152 -14.16 1.86 3.86
N ILE A 153 -13.79 1.03 2.92
CA ILE A 153 -12.82 -0.04 3.14
C ILE A 153 -11.41 0.52 3.00
N VAL A 154 -10.62 0.38 4.06
CA VAL A 154 -9.26 0.91 4.13
C VAL A 154 -8.29 -0.18 4.60
N TRP A 155 -7.15 -0.28 3.95
CA TRP A 155 -5.97 -0.98 4.45
C TRP A 155 -4.84 0.03 4.64
N GLN A 156 -4.16 -0.01 5.79
CA GLN A 156 -3.10 0.95 6.09
C GLN A 156 -1.92 0.26 6.75
N SER A 157 -0.70 0.60 6.32
CA SER A 157 0.54 0.22 7.01
C SER A 157 1.59 1.32 6.95
N THR A 158 2.48 1.32 7.95
CA THR A 158 3.65 2.21 7.99
C THR A 158 4.91 1.37 7.91
N THR A 159 5.83 1.74 7.03
CA THR A 159 7.10 1.01 6.82
C THR A 159 8.17 1.91 6.23
N ASP A 160 9.42 1.59 6.52
CA ASP A 160 10.57 2.25 5.89
C ASP A 160 10.82 1.70 4.48
N ALA A 161 11.27 2.56 3.60
CA ALA A 161 11.58 2.28 2.20
C ALA A 161 12.80 3.05 1.74
N PRO A 162 13.49 2.61 0.67
CA PRO A 162 14.44 3.45 -0.04
C PRO A 162 13.75 4.64 -0.70
N LEU A 163 14.54 5.60 -1.18
CA LEU A 163 14.03 6.74 -1.95
C LEU A 163 13.19 6.25 -3.14
N PRO A 164 12.08 6.94 -3.46
CA PRO A 164 11.28 6.58 -4.62
C PRO A 164 12.05 6.82 -5.91
N ARG A 165 11.68 6.10 -6.98
CA ARG A 165 12.35 6.17 -8.28
C ARG A 165 12.45 7.59 -8.83
N ARG A 166 11.46 8.45 -8.57
CA ARG A 166 11.46 9.86 -8.99
C ARG A 166 12.53 10.70 -8.30
N GLU A 167 13.10 10.23 -7.18
CA GLU A 167 14.03 11.00 -6.35
C GLU A 167 15.42 10.36 -6.19
N TYR A 168 15.55 9.03 -6.23
CA TYR A 168 16.80 8.35 -5.87
C TYR A 168 18.02 8.75 -6.71
N SER A 169 17.80 9.23 -7.94
CA SER A 169 18.87 9.67 -8.84
C SER A 169 19.15 11.17 -8.80
N VAL A 170 18.29 11.96 -8.13
CA VAL A 170 18.36 13.43 -8.11
C VAL A 170 18.47 14.01 -6.71
N ARG A 171 18.25 13.20 -5.68
CA ARG A 171 18.33 13.63 -4.27
C ARG A 171 19.32 12.77 -3.49
N SER A 172 20.03 13.40 -2.56
CA SER A 172 20.95 12.77 -1.62
C SER A 172 20.85 13.37 -0.21
N ASP A 173 19.86 14.20 0.03
CA ASP A 173 19.65 14.93 1.28
C ASP A 173 18.86 14.12 2.33
N TYR A 174 18.34 12.94 1.94
CA TYR A 174 17.77 11.96 2.85
C TYR A 174 18.03 10.53 2.31
N ASN A 175 17.87 9.49 3.14
CA ASN A 175 18.18 8.11 2.75
C ASN A 175 17.11 7.07 3.16
N VAL A 176 16.10 7.48 3.90
CA VAL A 176 14.95 6.63 4.26
C VAL A 176 13.66 7.38 4.02
N LEU A 177 12.73 6.76 3.30
CA LEU A 177 11.36 7.22 3.21
C LEU A 177 10.49 6.36 4.12
N GLN A 178 10.12 6.86 5.29
CA GLN A 178 9.09 6.20 6.09
C GLN A 178 7.73 6.51 5.49
N ARG A 179 7.02 5.45 5.06
CA ARG A 179 5.78 5.55 4.30
C ARG A 179 4.62 5.04 5.13
N THR A 180 3.60 5.86 5.29
CA THR A 180 2.27 5.39 5.68
C THR A 180 1.41 5.28 4.44
N ASN A 181 1.17 4.06 3.98
CA ASN A 181 0.37 3.77 2.81
C ASN A 181 -1.06 3.45 3.23
N ARG A 182 -2.06 4.06 2.57
CA ARG A 182 -3.47 3.77 2.72
C ARG A 182 -4.07 3.39 1.37
N MET A 183 -4.63 2.19 1.28
CA MET A 183 -5.45 1.77 0.16
C MET A 183 -6.91 2.04 0.52
N ASN A 184 -7.46 3.13 0.01
CA ASN A 184 -8.86 3.53 0.22
C ASN A 184 -9.67 3.04 -0.98
N LEU A 185 -10.48 1.98 -0.79
CA LEU A 185 -11.33 1.44 -1.85
C LEU A 185 -12.53 2.34 -2.06
N THR A 186 -12.88 2.58 -3.33
CA THR A 186 -14.04 3.36 -3.75
C THR A 186 -14.89 2.54 -4.73
N ASP A 187 -16.10 3.01 -5.03
CA ASP A 187 -16.97 2.36 -6.02
C ASP A 187 -16.40 2.42 -7.44
N SER A 188 -15.59 3.43 -7.74
CA SER A 188 -15.00 3.68 -9.06
C SER A 188 -13.53 3.29 -9.19
N GLY A 189 -12.95 2.62 -8.17
CA GLY A 189 -11.54 2.23 -8.16
C GLY A 189 -10.93 2.32 -6.76
N TYR A 190 -9.79 2.99 -6.62
CA TYR A 190 -9.18 3.19 -5.31
C TYR A 190 -8.26 4.43 -5.30
N LEU A 191 -8.00 4.91 -4.08
CA LEU A 191 -7.00 5.92 -3.80
C LEU A 191 -5.88 5.30 -2.98
N HIS A 192 -4.66 5.33 -3.50
CA HIS A 192 -3.45 5.04 -2.74
C HIS A 192 -2.92 6.34 -2.18
N GLU A 193 -3.32 6.64 -0.96
CA GLU A 193 -2.87 7.81 -0.20
C GLU A 193 -1.59 7.49 0.55
N GLN A 194 -0.69 8.47 0.63
CA GLN A 194 0.59 8.32 1.32
C GLN A 194 0.84 9.51 2.24
N ASP A 195 1.21 9.20 3.49
CA ASP A 195 1.83 10.14 4.41
C ASP A 195 3.29 9.69 4.58
N ASN A 196 4.21 10.44 4.01
CA ASN A 196 5.62 10.08 3.97
C ASN A 196 6.44 11.02 4.85
N GLN A 197 7.45 10.45 5.52
CA GLN A 197 8.49 11.21 6.20
C GLN A 197 9.82 10.94 5.50
N LYS A 198 10.47 11.99 5.02
CA LYS A 198 11.82 11.95 4.46
C LYS A 198 12.81 12.05 5.61
N ILE A 199 13.57 10.98 5.84
CA ILE A 199 14.39 10.81 7.03
C ILE A 199 15.85 10.71 6.64
N VAL A 200 16.69 11.48 7.33
CA VAL A 200 18.14 11.30 7.35
C VAL A 200 18.49 10.35 8.47
N ARG A 201 18.82 9.12 8.11
CA ARG A 201 19.26 8.08 9.06
C ARG A 201 20.76 7.96 9.07
N ALA A 202 21.39 8.27 10.18
CA ALA A 202 22.84 8.17 10.36
C ALA A 202 23.19 7.72 11.80
N ASN A 203 24.15 6.80 11.92
CA ASN A 203 24.64 6.32 13.23
C ASN A 203 23.53 5.86 14.18
N GLY A 204 22.47 5.21 13.66
CA GLY A 204 21.34 4.74 14.46
C GLY A 204 20.37 5.83 14.92
N THR A 205 20.51 7.07 14.42
CA THR A 205 19.63 8.20 14.73
C THR A 205 18.88 8.64 13.47
N ASP A 206 17.60 8.90 13.64
CA ASP A 206 16.72 9.41 12.59
C ASP A 206 16.44 10.91 12.81
N LYS A 207 16.61 11.70 11.75
CA LYS A 207 16.24 13.12 11.72
C LYS A 207 15.23 13.34 10.60
N LEU A 208 14.07 13.89 10.95
CA LEU A 208 13.09 14.31 9.96
C LEU A 208 13.63 15.48 9.13
N LEU A 209 13.67 15.31 7.82
CA LEU A 209 13.98 16.38 6.87
C LEU A 209 12.72 17.10 6.43
N ALA A 210 11.73 16.35 5.92
CA ALA A 210 10.46 16.90 5.47
C ALA A 210 9.36 15.83 5.51
N GLU A 211 8.11 16.27 5.55
CA GLU A 211 6.94 15.43 5.31
C GLU A 211 6.44 15.62 3.87
N GLU A 212 5.87 14.57 3.31
CA GLU A 212 5.32 14.57 1.95
C GLU A 212 3.97 13.87 1.95
N LYS A 213 3.00 14.46 1.26
CA LYS A 213 1.74 13.83 0.89
C LYS A 213 1.81 13.26 -0.52
N GLY A 214 1.41 12.00 -0.67
CA GLY A 214 1.20 11.34 -1.94
C GLY A 214 -0.29 11.04 -2.14
N TRP A 215 -0.77 11.29 -3.37
CA TRP A 215 -2.17 11.09 -3.74
C TRP A 215 -2.23 10.42 -5.10
N ASN A 216 -2.30 9.09 -5.11
CA ASN A 216 -2.32 8.31 -6.35
C ASN A 216 -3.74 7.79 -6.57
N THR A 217 -4.40 8.31 -7.60
CA THR A 217 -5.79 7.93 -7.93
C THR A 217 -5.79 6.86 -9.01
N TYR A 218 -6.56 5.82 -8.79
CA TYR A 218 -6.84 4.74 -9.72
C TYR A 218 -8.33 4.73 -10.03
N LYS A 219 -8.72 5.36 -11.13
CA LYS A 219 -10.10 5.42 -11.59
C LYS A 219 -10.34 4.33 -12.62
N ARG A 220 -11.29 3.43 -12.35
CA ARG A 220 -11.63 2.33 -13.27
C ARG A 220 -12.14 2.88 -14.60
N ILE A 221 -11.62 2.34 -15.70
CA ILE A 221 -12.01 2.68 -17.07
C ILE A 221 -12.39 1.40 -17.84
N ASP A 222 -12.84 1.56 -19.09
CA ASP A 222 -13.20 0.42 -19.96
C ASP A 222 -11.99 -0.49 -20.16
N GLU A 223 -12.18 -1.80 -20.02
CA GLU A 223 -11.16 -2.84 -20.21
C GLU A 223 -10.49 -2.81 -21.59
N LYS A 224 -11.17 -2.21 -22.60
CA LYS A 224 -10.63 -2.02 -23.95
C LYS A 224 -9.42 -1.10 -23.98
N GLU A 225 -9.35 -0.12 -23.07
CA GLU A 225 -8.22 0.81 -22.97
C GLU A 225 -6.94 0.09 -22.56
N CYS A 226 -7.06 -1.05 -21.88
CA CYS A 226 -5.95 -1.89 -21.47
C CYS A 226 -5.72 -3.12 -22.37
N ALA A 227 -6.46 -3.30 -23.48
CA ALA A 227 -6.38 -4.49 -24.32
C ALA A 227 -4.98 -4.77 -24.89
N ALA A 228 -4.20 -3.72 -25.12
CA ALA A 228 -2.81 -3.85 -25.60
C ALA A 228 -1.83 -4.44 -24.57
N ALA A 229 -2.19 -4.45 -23.28
CA ALA A 229 -1.37 -4.93 -22.17
C ALA A 229 -1.77 -6.36 -21.70
N LYS A 230 -2.82 -6.93 -22.28
CA LYS A 230 -3.27 -8.30 -22.06
C LYS A 230 -2.61 -9.24 -23.04
#